data_a443acacec290434eea1dc8ee61c3e42
#
_entry.id   a443acacec290434eea1dc8ee61c3e42
#
_cell.length_a   1.000
_cell.length_b   1.000
_cell.length_c   1.000
_cell.angle_alpha   90.00
_cell.angle_beta   90.00
_cell.angle_gamma   90.00
#
_symmetry.space_group_name_H-M   'P 1'
#
loop_
_entity.id
_entity.type
_entity.pdbx_description
1 polymer ?
#
loop_
_entity_poly.entity_id
_entity_poly.type
_entity_poly.pdbx_seq_one_letter_code
_entity_poly.pdbx_strand_id
1 'polypeptide(L)'
;AFAKYKFPGNKTLFYFCVATMLIPPEVGSIPMFLVMRKMELINSLWSLVIPRIATAVGIFYMNQYITDVPDELVEAARIDGCSDFGIFTKIILPVIKPAMASWGAITLIARWNDFFWPLLYLRKQAKYTLMVTISLLPVSEGLSTPWPVILAGTTLVIIPIIILYLILEKFQKAGMMEGAVKG
;
A
#
# COMPACT_ATOMS: atom_id res chain seq x y z
N ALA A 1 -5.14 5.73 15.98
CA ALA A 1 -5.62 5.31 17.31
C ALA A 1 -4.49 4.62 18.10
N PHE A 2 -3.89 3.53 17.60
CA PHE A 2 -2.88 2.73 18.34
C PHE A 2 -1.72 3.55 18.90
N ALA A 3 -1.24 4.57 18.19
CA ALA A 3 -0.08 5.36 18.56
C ALA A 3 -0.36 6.44 19.65
N LYS A 4 -1.57 7.03 19.67
CA LYS A 4 -1.85 8.23 20.45
C LYS A 4 -3.01 8.08 21.46
N TYR A 5 -3.78 7.00 21.40
CA TYR A 5 -4.91 6.80 22.28
C TYR A 5 -4.71 5.59 23.19
N LYS A 6 -4.96 5.80 24.47
CA LYS A 6 -4.94 4.73 25.49
C LYS A 6 -6.35 4.17 25.65
N PHE A 7 -6.56 2.93 25.23
CA PHE A 7 -7.81 2.21 25.42
C PHE A 7 -7.54 0.75 25.85
N PRO A 8 -8.48 0.09 26.52
CA PRO A 8 -8.30 -1.29 26.95
C PRO A 8 -8.01 -2.20 25.73
N GLY A 9 -6.93 -2.99 25.82
CA GLY A 9 -6.55 -3.91 24.74
C GLY A 9 -5.73 -3.28 23.60
N ASN A 10 -5.40 -1.97 23.62
CA ASN A 10 -4.63 -1.30 22.58
C ASN A 10 -3.38 -2.11 22.15
N LYS A 11 -2.50 -2.44 23.08
CA LYS A 11 -1.26 -3.18 22.81
C LYS A 11 -1.55 -4.58 22.27
N THR A 12 -2.51 -5.28 22.84
CA THR A 12 -2.88 -6.64 22.44
C THR A 12 -3.41 -6.66 20.99
N LEU A 13 -4.30 -5.75 20.66
CA LEU A 13 -4.83 -5.61 19.30
C LEU A 13 -3.74 -5.22 18.30
N PHE A 14 -2.86 -4.29 18.67
CA PHE A 14 -1.75 -3.91 17.81
C PHE A 14 -0.81 -5.09 17.55
N TYR A 15 -0.39 -5.82 18.59
CA TYR A 15 0.45 -7.00 18.42
C TYR A 15 -0.24 -8.11 17.63
N PHE A 16 -1.54 -8.28 17.78
CA PHE A 16 -2.31 -9.21 16.97
C PHE A 16 -2.26 -8.82 15.48
N CYS A 17 -2.46 -7.54 15.15
CA CYS A 17 -2.29 -7.06 13.78
C CYS A 17 -0.87 -7.30 13.25
N VAL A 18 0.16 -7.01 14.05
CA VAL A 18 1.56 -7.22 13.65
C VAL A 18 1.87 -8.71 13.46
N ALA A 19 1.35 -9.58 14.33
CA ALA A 19 1.54 -11.02 14.23
C ALA A 19 1.02 -11.60 12.90
N THR A 20 -0.02 -11.01 12.31
CA THR A 20 -0.51 -11.43 10.98
C THR A 20 0.51 -11.21 9.87
N MET A 21 1.50 -10.33 10.05
CA MET A 21 2.58 -10.12 9.06
C MET A 21 3.52 -11.32 8.94
N LEU A 22 3.56 -12.20 9.97
CA LEU A 22 4.37 -13.44 9.93
C LEU A 22 3.77 -14.49 8.98
N ILE A 23 2.52 -14.32 8.59
CA ILE A 23 1.83 -15.24 7.68
C ILE A 23 1.94 -14.67 6.26
N PRO A 24 2.61 -15.37 5.32
CA PRO A 24 2.65 -14.95 3.93
C PRO A 24 1.22 -14.79 3.38
N PRO A 25 0.91 -13.67 2.70
CA PRO A 25 -0.45 -13.43 2.18
C PRO A 25 -0.95 -14.52 1.23
N GLU A 26 -0.05 -15.20 0.54
CA GLU A 26 -0.34 -16.26 -0.42
C GLU A 26 -0.96 -17.50 0.24
N VAL A 27 -0.62 -17.76 1.51
CA VAL A 27 -1.23 -18.85 2.31
C VAL A 27 -2.75 -18.65 2.43
N GLY A 28 -3.18 -17.39 2.52
CA GLY A 28 -4.58 -16.99 2.58
C GLY A 28 -5.29 -16.90 1.22
N SER A 29 -4.66 -17.29 0.10
CA SER A 29 -5.20 -17.06 -1.24
C SER A 29 -6.54 -17.77 -1.49
N ILE A 30 -6.67 -19.03 -1.07
CA ILE A 30 -7.92 -19.80 -1.24
C ILE A 30 -9.06 -19.19 -0.43
N PRO A 31 -8.95 -19.01 0.90
CA PRO A 31 -10.04 -18.39 1.67
C PRO A 31 -10.36 -16.97 1.18
N MET A 32 -9.36 -16.18 0.80
CA MET A 32 -9.59 -14.85 0.27
C MET A 32 -10.34 -14.89 -1.08
N PHE A 33 -10.00 -15.84 -1.96
CA PHE A 33 -10.75 -16.06 -3.20
C PHE A 33 -12.22 -16.40 -2.93
N LEU A 34 -12.49 -17.26 -1.94
CA LEU A 34 -13.86 -17.62 -1.56
C LEU A 34 -14.63 -16.41 -1.02
N VAL A 35 -14.01 -15.55 -0.24
CA VAL A 35 -14.60 -14.30 0.24
C VAL A 35 -14.93 -13.38 -0.94
N MET A 36 -13.98 -13.14 -1.87
CA MET A 36 -14.21 -12.31 -3.04
C MET A 36 -15.31 -12.88 -3.94
N ARG A 37 -15.38 -14.21 -4.08
CA ARG A 37 -16.45 -14.89 -4.81
C ARG A 37 -17.81 -14.68 -4.14
N LYS A 38 -17.89 -14.83 -2.82
CA LYS A 38 -19.14 -14.61 -2.06
C LYS A 38 -19.62 -13.15 -2.15
N MET A 39 -18.70 -12.20 -2.27
CA MET A 39 -18.99 -10.77 -2.47
C MET A 39 -19.29 -10.42 -3.93
N GLU A 40 -19.30 -11.39 -4.85
CA GLU A 40 -19.51 -11.21 -6.30
C GLU A 40 -18.47 -10.29 -6.96
N LEU A 41 -17.28 -10.20 -6.36
CA LEU A 41 -16.20 -9.34 -6.83
C LEU A 41 -15.22 -10.02 -7.78
N ILE A 42 -15.37 -11.33 -8.05
CA ILE A 42 -14.53 -12.03 -9.03
C ILE A 42 -14.72 -11.40 -10.42
N ASN A 43 -13.62 -11.22 -11.12
CA ASN A 43 -13.56 -10.51 -12.40
C ASN A 43 -13.97 -9.03 -12.31
N SER A 44 -13.75 -8.41 -11.14
CA SER A 44 -13.89 -6.98 -10.90
C SER A 44 -12.57 -6.39 -10.41
N LEU A 45 -12.21 -5.18 -10.83
CA LEU A 45 -11.02 -4.49 -10.30
C LEU A 45 -11.13 -4.19 -8.80
N TRP A 46 -12.34 -4.13 -8.26
CA TRP A 46 -12.58 -3.96 -6.83
C TRP A 46 -12.05 -5.13 -5.99
N SER A 47 -11.93 -6.33 -6.56
CA SER A 47 -11.29 -7.47 -5.87
C SER A 47 -9.82 -7.22 -5.57
N LEU A 48 -9.15 -6.34 -6.31
CA LEU A 48 -7.76 -5.94 -6.08
C LEU A 48 -7.64 -4.80 -5.07
N VAL A 49 -8.69 -3.97 -4.94
CA VAL A 49 -8.69 -2.77 -4.09
C VAL A 49 -9.13 -3.09 -2.66
N ILE A 50 -10.31 -3.69 -2.51
CA ILE A 50 -10.97 -3.88 -1.21
C ILE A 50 -10.09 -4.62 -0.19
N PRO A 51 -9.45 -5.77 -0.49
CA PRO A 51 -8.62 -6.48 0.47
C PRO A 51 -7.34 -5.72 0.89
N ARG A 52 -7.03 -4.63 0.18
CA ARG A 52 -5.78 -3.88 0.32
C ARG A 52 -5.96 -2.48 0.91
N ILE A 53 -7.20 -2.09 1.24
CA ILE A 53 -7.49 -0.78 1.87
C ILE A 53 -6.78 -0.67 3.22
N ALA A 54 -6.74 -1.76 3.99
CA ALA A 54 -6.02 -1.83 5.26
C ALA A 54 -5.12 -3.05 5.27
N THR A 55 -3.83 -2.84 5.51
CA THR A 55 -2.84 -3.91 5.61
C THR A 55 -2.09 -3.82 6.94
N ALA A 56 -1.72 -4.95 7.52
CA ALA A 56 -0.98 -4.98 8.79
C ALA A 56 0.35 -4.20 8.68
N VAL A 57 1.06 -4.34 7.54
CA VAL A 57 2.29 -3.57 7.26
C VAL A 57 2.01 -2.07 7.25
N GLY A 58 0.93 -1.63 6.62
CA GLY A 58 0.54 -0.22 6.59
C GLY A 58 0.17 0.32 7.98
N ILE A 59 -0.56 -0.46 8.78
CA ILE A 59 -0.89 -0.12 10.15
C ILE A 59 0.39 0.02 10.99
N PHE A 60 1.31 -0.94 10.89
CA PHE A 60 2.59 -0.91 11.58
C PHE A 60 3.42 0.31 11.16
N TYR A 61 3.61 0.51 9.85
CA TYR A 61 4.37 1.62 9.29
C TYR A 61 3.85 2.98 9.77
N MET A 62 2.55 3.22 9.63
CA MET A 62 1.95 4.49 10.07
C MET A 62 1.97 4.64 11.59
N ASN A 63 1.84 3.55 12.34
CA ASN A 63 1.93 3.60 13.80
C ASN A 63 3.30 4.09 14.26
N GLN A 64 4.40 3.64 13.65
CA GLN A 64 5.76 4.09 13.97
C GLN A 64 5.88 5.61 13.79
N TYR A 65 5.51 6.13 12.61
CA TYR A 65 5.60 7.55 12.33
C TYR A 65 4.69 8.42 13.21
N ILE A 66 3.48 7.95 13.52
CA ILE A 66 2.57 8.69 14.41
C ILE A 66 3.07 8.67 15.86
N THR A 67 3.76 7.62 16.28
CA THR A 67 4.35 7.54 17.63
C THR A 67 5.41 8.63 17.81
N ASP A 68 6.19 8.94 16.79
CA ASP A 68 7.25 9.95 16.82
C ASP A 68 6.72 11.40 16.84
N VAL A 69 5.44 11.63 16.58
CA VAL A 69 4.82 12.95 16.75
C VAL A 69 4.77 13.30 18.23
N PRO A 70 5.29 14.45 18.70
CA PRO A 70 5.24 14.85 20.09
C PRO A 70 3.83 14.87 20.68
N ASP A 71 3.65 14.31 21.87
CA ASP A 71 2.34 14.26 22.54
C ASP A 71 1.87 15.66 22.94
N GLU A 72 2.81 16.57 23.20
CA GLU A 72 2.56 17.98 23.54
C GLU A 72 1.73 18.70 22.45
N LEU A 73 1.94 18.37 21.18
CA LEU A 73 1.14 18.93 20.07
C LEU A 73 -0.32 18.46 20.12
N VAL A 74 -0.52 17.21 20.52
CA VAL A 74 -1.86 16.63 20.65
C VAL A 74 -2.57 17.23 21.88
N GLU A 75 -1.84 17.37 22.98
CA GLU A 75 -2.37 17.94 24.23
C GLU A 75 -2.71 19.43 24.08
N ALA A 76 -1.82 20.22 23.46
CA ALA A 76 -2.09 21.64 23.19
C ALA A 76 -3.36 21.82 22.33
N ALA A 77 -3.49 21.06 21.26
CA ALA A 77 -4.69 21.12 20.40
C ALA A 77 -5.96 20.69 21.15
N ARG A 78 -5.84 19.80 22.16
CA ARG A 78 -6.98 19.40 22.99
C ARG A 78 -7.38 20.48 23.96
N ILE A 79 -6.41 21.23 24.53
CA ILE A 79 -6.64 22.41 25.36
C ILE A 79 -7.33 23.52 24.54
N ASP A 80 -6.94 23.67 23.25
CA ASP A 80 -7.57 24.63 22.32
C ASP A 80 -8.97 24.20 21.87
N GLY A 81 -9.53 23.12 22.40
CA GLY A 81 -10.87 22.65 22.14
C GLY A 81 -11.03 21.87 20.81
N CYS A 82 -9.93 21.44 20.19
CA CYS A 82 -10.02 20.61 18.99
C CYS A 82 -10.62 19.23 19.30
N SER A 83 -11.56 18.78 18.47
CA SER A 83 -12.07 17.41 18.50
C SER A 83 -10.96 16.41 18.07
N ASP A 84 -11.08 15.15 18.47
CA ASP A 84 -10.10 14.10 18.08
C ASP A 84 -9.93 13.98 16.56
N PHE A 85 -11.01 14.14 15.78
CA PHE A 85 -10.94 14.18 14.32
C PHE A 85 -10.23 15.45 13.82
N GLY A 86 -10.43 16.58 14.49
CA GLY A 86 -9.73 17.84 14.22
C GLY A 86 -8.23 17.71 14.49
N ILE A 87 -7.83 17.09 15.60
CA ILE A 87 -6.44 16.80 15.92
C ILE A 87 -5.81 15.92 14.84
N PHE A 88 -6.49 14.84 14.44
CA PHE A 88 -6.00 13.98 13.38
C PHE A 88 -5.78 14.74 12.07
N THR A 89 -6.77 15.51 11.61
CA THR A 89 -6.73 16.13 10.28
C THR A 89 -5.85 17.37 10.22
N LYS A 90 -5.82 18.18 11.31
CA LYS A 90 -5.13 19.48 11.33
C LYS A 90 -3.72 19.41 11.92
N ILE A 91 -3.44 18.43 12.77
CA ILE A 91 -2.15 18.30 13.46
C ILE A 91 -1.38 17.07 12.96
N ILE A 92 -1.93 15.88 13.17
CA ILE A 92 -1.20 14.63 12.88
C ILE A 92 -0.99 14.46 11.38
N LEU A 93 -2.05 14.55 10.58
CA LEU A 93 -2.01 14.30 9.14
C LEU A 93 -1.00 15.19 8.39
N PRO A 94 -0.91 16.51 8.64
CA PRO A 94 0.15 17.34 8.04
C PRO A 94 1.56 16.92 8.40
N VAL A 95 1.80 16.55 9.67
CA VAL A 95 3.14 16.14 10.14
C VAL A 95 3.59 14.83 9.50
N ILE A 96 2.68 13.87 9.31
CA ILE A 96 3.00 12.56 8.72
C ILE A 96 2.89 12.51 7.19
N LYS A 97 2.63 13.63 6.51
CA LYS A 97 2.56 13.68 5.03
C LYS A 97 3.76 13.04 4.33
N PRO A 98 5.03 13.26 4.76
CA PRO A 98 6.18 12.60 4.13
C PRO A 98 6.12 11.07 4.27
N ALA A 99 5.72 10.57 5.43
CA ALA A 99 5.55 9.14 5.67
C ALA A 99 4.43 8.55 4.80
N MET A 100 3.31 9.28 4.66
CA MET A 100 2.22 8.87 3.77
C MET A 100 2.65 8.82 2.31
N ALA A 101 3.43 9.80 1.85
CA ALA A 101 3.98 9.82 0.50
C ALA A 101 4.90 8.62 0.27
N SER A 102 5.80 8.33 1.21
CA SER A 102 6.70 7.16 1.15
C SER A 102 5.94 5.84 1.14
N TRP A 103 4.92 5.69 2.01
CA TRP A 103 4.07 4.51 2.03
C TRP A 103 3.26 4.36 0.74
N GLY A 104 2.74 5.46 0.22
CA GLY A 104 2.05 5.51 -1.06
C GLY A 104 2.93 5.01 -2.20
N ALA A 105 4.19 5.47 -2.24
CA ALA A 105 5.20 5.03 -3.21
C ALA A 105 5.45 3.52 -3.14
N ILE A 106 5.74 3.01 -1.94
CA ILE A 106 6.00 1.58 -1.70
C ILE A 106 4.80 0.74 -2.15
N THR A 107 3.59 1.17 -1.74
CA THR A 107 2.36 0.48 -2.07
C THR A 107 2.09 0.50 -3.57
N LEU A 108 2.29 1.62 -4.24
CA LEU A 108 2.05 1.76 -5.67
C LEU A 108 2.99 0.86 -6.48
N ILE A 109 4.28 0.84 -6.16
CA ILE A 109 5.25 -0.05 -6.81
C ILE A 109 4.88 -1.52 -6.58
N ALA A 110 4.51 -1.88 -5.34
CA ALA A 110 4.09 -3.23 -5.00
C ALA A 110 2.82 -3.66 -5.76
N ARG A 111 1.86 -2.75 -5.94
CA ARG A 111 0.62 -3.04 -6.69
C ARG A 111 0.83 -3.05 -8.20
N TRP A 112 1.72 -2.21 -8.71
CA TRP A 112 2.07 -2.22 -10.13
C TRP A 112 2.72 -3.55 -10.53
N ASN A 113 3.60 -4.09 -9.72
CA ASN A 113 4.29 -5.36 -9.97
C ASN A 113 3.48 -6.60 -9.57
N ASP A 114 2.27 -6.43 -9.03
CA ASP A 114 1.44 -7.54 -8.60
C ASP A 114 0.95 -8.35 -9.81
N PHE A 115 1.34 -9.61 -9.84
CA PHE A 115 0.91 -10.58 -10.84
C PHE A 115 -0.10 -11.57 -10.26
N PHE A 116 0.20 -12.07 -9.04
CA PHE A 116 -0.50 -13.20 -8.45
C PHE A 116 -1.99 -12.94 -8.19
N TRP A 117 -2.30 -11.83 -7.51
CA TRP A 117 -3.68 -11.53 -7.14
C TRP A 117 -4.55 -11.13 -8.34
N PRO A 118 -4.07 -10.31 -9.28
CA PRO A 118 -4.80 -10.05 -10.52
C PRO A 118 -5.08 -11.32 -11.32
N LEU A 119 -4.11 -12.23 -11.44
CA LEU A 119 -4.29 -13.51 -12.12
C LEU A 119 -5.34 -14.39 -11.42
N LEU A 120 -5.34 -14.40 -10.08
CA LEU A 120 -6.29 -15.18 -9.28
C LEU A 120 -7.74 -14.67 -9.42
N TYR A 121 -7.94 -13.35 -9.47
CA TYR A 121 -9.29 -12.76 -9.41
C TYR A 121 -9.88 -12.39 -10.75
N LEU A 122 -9.07 -11.96 -11.71
CA LEU A 122 -9.53 -11.53 -13.01
C LEU A 122 -9.66 -12.72 -13.97
N ARG A 123 -10.72 -12.75 -14.75
CA ARG A 123 -11.03 -13.86 -15.68
C ARG A 123 -11.06 -13.41 -17.15
N LYS A 124 -11.45 -12.15 -17.38
CA LYS A 124 -11.55 -11.60 -18.74
C LYS A 124 -10.25 -10.91 -19.09
N GLN A 125 -9.68 -11.25 -20.24
CA GLN A 125 -8.43 -10.68 -20.75
C GLN A 125 -8.47 -9.15 -20.82
N ALA A 126 -9.61 -8.55 -21.18
CA ALA A 126 -9.80 -7.10 -21.20
C ALA A 126 -9.65 -6.40 -19.85
N LYS A 127 -9.63 -7.16 -18.74
CA LYS A 127 -9.43 -6.64 -17.36
C LYS A 127 -8.06 -6.96 -16.78
N TYR A 128 -7.23 -7.71 -17.50
CA TYR A 128 -5.91 -8.06 -17.02
C TYR A 128 -5.05 -6.82 -16.82
N THR A 129 -4.25 -6.84 -15.75
CA THR A 129 -3.19 -5.85 -15.58
C THR A 129 -2.09 -6.08 -16.61
N LEU A 130 -1.31 -5.05 -16.89
CA LEU A 130 -0.20 -5.15 -17.85
C LEU A 130 0.79 -6.25 -17.45
N MET A 131 1.07 -6.40 -16.15
CA MET A 131 1.92 -7.47 -15.63
C MET A 131 1.38 -8.86 -15.96
N VAL A 132 0.08 -9.11 -15.73
CA VAL A 132 -0.56 -10.39 -16.08
C VAL A 132 -0.50 -10.64 -17.57
N THR A 133 -0.84 -9.63 -18.38
CA THR A 133 -0.85 -9.75 -19.85
C THR A 133 0.53 -10.17 -20.37
N ILE A 134 1.59 -9.49 -19.96
CA ILE A 134 2.96 -9.79 -20.43
C ILE A 134 3.43 -11.17 -19.94
N SER A 135 3.11 -11.51 -18.69
CA SER A 135 3.50 -12.80 -18.12
C SER A 135 2.81 -13.99 -18.80
N LEU A 136 1.64 -13.79 -19.38
CA LEU A 136 0.90 -14.84 -20.10
C LEU A 136 1.24 -14.92 -21.60
N LEU A 137 1.94 -13.94 -22.19
CA LEU A 137 2.32 -13.95 -23.60
C LEU A 137 3.07 -15.24 -24.03
N PRO A 138 4.08 -15.73 -23.30
CA PRO A 138 4.77 -16.97 -23.68
C PRO A 138 3.85 -18.18 -23.76
N VAL A 139 2.83 -18.23 -22.93
CA VAL A 139 1.87 -19.35 -22.85
C VAL A 139 0.85 -19.25 -24.00
N SER A 140 0.41 -18.05 -24.35
CA SER A 140 -0.61 -17.83 -25.40
C SER A 140 -0.09 -18.07 -26.82
N GLU A 141 1.21 -17.84 -27.04
CA GLU A 141 1.86 -17.99 -28.37
C GLU A 141 2.45 -19.42 -28.61
N GLY A 142 2.33 -20.31 -27.63
CA GLY A 142 2.82 -21.69 -27.75
C GLY A 142 4.36 -21.80 -27.67
N LEU A 143 4.93 -22.73 -28.50
CA LEU A 143 6.37 -23.03 -28.47
C LEU A 143 7.27 -21.93 -29.06
N SER A 144 6.71 -21.01 -29.83
CA SER A 144 7.45 -19.86 -30.41
C SER A 144 7.24 -18.61 -29.58
N THR A 145 8.03 -18.47 -28.52
CA THR A 145 7.99 -17.29 -27.65
C THR A 145 8.36 -16.02 -28.43
N PRO A 146 7.48 -15.03 -28.59
CA PRO A 146 7.75 -13.83 -29.33
C PRO A 146 8.62 -12.86 -28.52
N TRP A 147 9.92 -13.16 -28.41
CA TRP A 147 10.86 -12.37 -27.60
C TRP A 147 10.82 -10.86 -27.85
N PRO A 148 10.72 -10.38 -29.12
CA PRO A 148 10.62 -8.93 -29.36
C PRO A 148 9.38 -8.31 -28.71
N VAL A 149 8.24 -9.02 -28.71
CA VAL A 149 6.99 -8.53 -28.10
C VAL A 149 7.10 -8.52 -26.59
N ILE A 150 7.69 -9.56 -26.01
CA ILE A 150 7.91 -9.66 -24.55
C ILE A 150 8.85 -8.54 -24.09
N LEU A 151 9.96 -8.31 -24.78
CA LEU A 151 10.92 -7.26 -24.43
C LEU A 151 10.29 -5.87 -24.56
N ALA A 152 9.53 -5.61 -25.62
CA ALA A 152 8.78 -4.36 -25.79
C ALA A 152 7.75 -4.18 -24.67
N GLY A 153 7.00 -5.21 -24.34
CA GLY A 153 6.03 -5.21 -23.25
C GLY A 153 6.69 -4.96 -21.88
N THR A 154 7.81 -5.62 -21.58
CA THR A 154 8.58 -5.41 -20.35
C THR A 154 9.08 -3.97 -20.26
N THR A 155 9.55 -3.40 -21.36
CA THR A 155 9.95 -1.99 -21.43
C THR A 155 8.78 -1.07 -21.08
N LEU A 156 7.59 -1.33 -21.62
CA LEU A 156 6.38 -0.57 -21.29
C LEU A 156 6.00 -0.66 -19.79
N VAL A 157 6.26 -1.79 -19.14
CA VAL A 157 6.02 -1.93 -17.69
C VAL A 157 6.99 -1.10 -16.88
N ILE A 158 8.25 -1.01 -17.29
CA ILE A 158 9.31 -0.33 -16.53
C ILE A 158 9.18 1.20 -16.60
N ILE A 159 8.79 1.76 -17.74
CA ILE A 159 8.71 3.21 -17.96
C ILE A 159 7.87 3.93 -16.89
N PRO A 160 6.62 3.53 -16.58
CA PRO A 160 5.81 4.20 -15.55
C PRO A 160 6.44 4.14 -14.16
N ILE A 161 7.11 3.04 -13.83
CA ILE A 161 7.80 2.89 -12.53
C ILE A 161 8.98 3.88 -12.43
N ILE A 162 9.77 4.02 -13.49
CA ILE A 162 10.89 4.97 -13.53
C ILE A 162 10.35 6.41 -13.37
N ILE A 163 9.32 6.77 -14.12
CA ILE A 163 8.71 8.11 -14.04
C ILE A 163 8.22 8.37 -12.61
N LEU A 164 7.51 7.41 -12.04
CA LEU A 164 7.00 7.50 -10.67
C LEU A 164 8.14 7.65 -9.66
N TYR A 165 9.19 6.83 -9.78
CA TYR A 165 10.35 6.89 -8.90
C TYR A 165 11.00 8.28 -8.94
N LEU A 166 11.22 8.84 -10.13
CA LEU A 166 11.81 10.18 -10.28
C LEU A 166 10.94 11.30 -9.68
N ILE A 167 9.62 11.15 -9.75
CA ILE A 167 8.69 12.09 -9.10
C ILE A 167 8.81 11.97 -7.58
N LEU A 168 8.80 10.75 -7.03
CA LEU A 168 8.80 10.49 -5.60
C LEU A 168 10.15 10.82 -4.94
N GLU A 169 11.27 10.63 -5.65
CA GLU A 169 12.60 10.99 -5.17
C GLU A 169 12.69 12.48 -4.78
N LYS A 170 12.03 13.37 -5.53
CA LYS A 170 11.98 14.80 -5.21
C LYS A 170 11.29 15.06 -3.86
N PHE A 171 10.21 14.34 -3.55
CA PHE A 171 9.49 14.49 -2.27
C PHE A 171 10.27 13.90 -1.09
N GLN A 172 11.02 12.82 -1.29
CA GLN A 172 11.87 12.23 -0.24
C GLN A 172 13.06 13.13 0.11
N LYS A 173 13.72 13.71 -0.88
CA LYS A 173 14.84 14.65 -0.66
C LYS A 173 14.40 15.92 0.07
N ALA A 174 13.26 16.48 -0.26
CA ALA A 174 12.72 17.65 0.42
C ALA A 174 12.49 17.41 1.92
N GLY A 175 11.92 16.26 2.29
CA GLY A 175 11.67 15.91 3.70
C GLY A 175 12.94 15.66 4.51
N MET A 176 14.01 15.12 3.90
CA MET A 176 15.28 14.90 4.59
C MET A 176 16.05 16.21 4.82
N MET A 177 15.98 17.18 3.90
CA MET A 177 16.66 18.45 4.05
C MET A 177 16.04 19.33 5.14
N GLU A 178 14.71 19.30 5.33
CA GLU A 178 14.06 20.01 6.44
C GLU A 178 14.43 19.43 7.81
N GLY A 179 14.70 18.12 7.90
CA GLY A 179 15.16 17.47 9.13
C GLY A 179 16.63 17.77 9.47
N ALA A 180 17.50 17.95 8.46
CA ALA A 180 18.93 18.17 8.66
C ALA A 180 19.30 19.63 9.03
N VAL A 181 18.40 20.60 8.78
CA VAL A 181 18.63 22.03 9.10
C VAL A 181 18.22 22.37 10.54
N LYS A 182 17.60 21.45 11.28
CA LYS A 182 17.16 21.62 12.69
C LYS A 182 18.06 20.95 13.71
N GLY A 183 19.25 20.49 13.31
CA GLY A 183 20.29 19.96 14.20
C GLY A 183 21.38 20.98 14.50
#